data_b6f11da4a5af7c3ad9d1f499d5340000
#
_entry.id   b6f11da4a5af7c3ad9d1f499d5340000
#
_cell.length_a   1.000
_cell.length_b   1.000
_cell.length_c   1.000
_cell.angle_alpha   90.00
_cell.angle_beta   90.00
_cell.angle_gamma   90.00
#
_symmetry.space_group_name_H-M   'P 1'
#
loop_
_entity.id
_entity.type
_entity.pdbx_description
1 polymer ?
#
loop_
_entity_poly.entity_id
_entity_poly.type
_entity_poly.pdbx_seq_one_letter_code
_entity_poly.pdbx_strand_id
1 'polypeptide(L)'
;MLNILMIGAGGIGGYYSARLAEAGHQVVLTARGEHLTALQENGLVVHYGEQNLSCQLPAVDHLALIQNYKSADFDVIIFALKSTATQAVLDEIGSWLLASKVSVLSIQNGVDNEPLIAAAIGEERVLGGLAVRIGGHIIKPGVIEAEGIAQIIMGEWPKAAVNPDARRPLLAKLKKAFDQAGIPTTVTEAIGYELWRKLIINNGVNPISALTGLDTKSLTQHPKFSQIVYGRCRWQHQRSRTFRARTAGCDCREEQG
;
A
#
# COMPACT_ATOMS: atom_id res chain seq x y z
N MET A 1 19.20 5.96 -7.74
CA MET A 1 18.19 7.00 -7.52
C MET A 1 16.96 6.63 -8.34
N LEU A 2 15.74 6.75 -7.78
CA LEU A 2 14.47 6.52 -8.46
C LEU A 2 13.64 7.79 -8.39
N ASN A 3 12.80 8.00 -9.40
CA ASN A 3 11.76 9.01 -9.43
C ASN A 3 10.43 8.34 -9.03
N ILE A 4 9.86 8.72 -7.92
CA ILE A 4 8.71 8.04 -7.30
C ILE A 4 7.56 9.03 -7.17
N LEU A 5 6.38 8.65 -7.64
CA LEU A 5 5.15 9.35 -7.34
C LEU A 5 4.41 8.61 -6.22
N MET A 6 4.12 9.30 -5.13
CA MET A 6 3.31 8.78 -4.04
C MET A 6 1.89 9.35 -4.13
N ILE A 7 0.93 8.54 -4.49
CA ILE A 7 -0.48 8.91 -4.51
C ILE A 7 -1.05 8.74 -3.10
N GLY A 8 -1.19 9.88 -2.41
CA GLY A 8 -1.68 9.97 -1.04
C GLY A 8 -0.60 10.19 0.01
N ALA A 9 -0.39 11.46 0.37
CA ALA A 9 0.53 11.88 1.44
C ALA A 9 -0.09 11.74 2.85
N GLY A 10 -0.85 10.68 3.10
CA GLY A 10 -1.38 10.34 4.42
C GLY A 10 -0.29 9.77 5.35
N GLY A 11 -0.68 9.31 6.55
CA GLY A 11 0.26 8.78 7.54
C GLY A 11 1.24 7.75 7.00
N ILE A 12 0.76 6.82 6.17
CA ILE A 12 1.58 5.76 5.58
C ILE A 12 2.40 6.28 4.40
N GLY A 13 1.75 6.93 3.42
CA GLY A 13 2.43 7.43 2.22
C GLY A 13 3.45 8.53 2.54
N GLY A 14 3.13 9.43 3.47
CA GLY A 14 4.06 10.47 3.91
C GLY A 14 5.29 9.89 4.62
N TYR A 15 5.11 8.93 5.53
CA TYR A 15 6.24 8.27 6.19
C TYR A 15 7.20 7.62 5.19
N TYR A 16 6.68 6.80 4.28
CA TYR A 16 7.55 6.16 3.26
C TYR A 16 8.20 7.17 2.34
N SER A 17 7.49 8.26 2.00
CA SER A 17 8.05 9.33 1.18
C SER A 17 9.22 10.04 1.85
N ALA A 18 9.10 10.36 3.13
CA ALA A 18 10.18 10.98 3.91
C ALA A 18 11.41 10.05 3.97
N ARG A 19 11.21 8.76 4.24
CA ARG A 19 12.31 7.77 4.29
C ARG A 19 13.00 7.60 2.94
N LEU A 20 12.23 7.52 1.85
CA LEU A 20 12.78 7.39 0.49
C LEU A 20 13.54 8.65 0.08
N ALA A 21 13.04 9.83 0.42
CA ALA A 21 13.71 11.09 0.16
C ALA A 21 15.03 11.21 0.94
N GLU A 22 15.05 10.84 2.22
CA GLU A 22 16.25 10.79 3.05
C GLU A 22 17.31 9.85 2.46
N ALA A 23 16.87 8.75 1.81
CA ALA A 23 17.76 7.83 1.09
C ALA A 23 18.20 8.33 -0.30
N GLY A 24 17.87 9.57 -0.69
CA GLY A 24 18.31 10.22 -1.93
C GLY A 24 17.45 9.91 -3.15
N HIS A 25 16.21 9.44 -2.99
CA HIS A 25 15.25 9.28 -4.07
C HIS A 25 14.48 10.59 -4.32
N GLN A 26 14.08 10.82 -5.57
CA GLN A 26 13.17 11.91 -5.93
C GLN A 26 11.73 11.46 -5.66
N VAL A 27 11.01 12.16 -4.81
CA VAL A 27 9.64 11.81 -4.45
C VAL A 27 8.72 13.01 -4.68
N VAL A 28 7.64 12.79 -5.43
CA VAL A 28 6.52 13.74 -5.59
C VAL A 28 5.33 13.18 -4.81
N LEU A 29 4.65 14.05 -4.06
CA LEU A 29 3.49 13.69 -3.26
C LEU A 29 2.20 14.17 -3.89
N THR A 30 1.11 13.40 -3.77
CA THR A 30 -0.22 13.98 -3.97
C THR A 30 -0.94 14.16 -2.62
N ALA A 31 -1.56 15.32 -2.46
CA ALA A 31 -2.37 15.68 -1.31
C ALA A 31 -3.52 16.61 -1.71
N ARG A 32 -4.40 16.94 -0.78
CA ARG A 32 -5.54 17.86 -1.00
C ARG A 32 -5.75 18.77 0.21
N GLY A 33 -6.44 19.90 -0.05
CA GLY A 33 -6.87 20.85 0.99
C GLY A 33 -5.73 21.38 1.86
N GLU A 34 -6.01 21.62 3.11
CA GLU A 34 -5.04 22.22 4.07
C GLU A 34 -3.75 21.41 4.20
N HIS A 35 -3.83 20.08 4.05
CA HIS A 35 -2.64 19.24 4.10
C HIS A 35 -1.71 19.51 2.92
N LEU A 36 -2.25 19.68 1.71
CA LEU A 36 -1.47 20.08 0.54
C LEU A 36 -0.80 21.43 0.74
N THR A 37 -1.57 22.43 1.16
CA THR A 37 -1.04 23.77 1.43
C THR A 37 0.12 23.73 2.42
N ALA A 38 -0.06 23.02 3.53
CA ALA A 38 0.99 22.89 4.55
C ALA A 38 2.23 22.16 4.03
N LEU A 39 2.07 21.13 3.20
CA LEU A 39 3.20 20.43 2.56
C LEU A 39 3.98 21.36 1.62
N GLN A 40 3.29 22.21 0.88
CA GLN A 40 3.92 23.16 -0.04
C GLN A 40 4.65 24.29 0.68
N GLU A 41 4.07 24.82 1.75
CA GLU A 41 4.62 25.94 2.48
C GLU A 41 5.71 25.56 3.49
N ASN A 42 5.48 24.44 4.22
CA ASN A 42 6.28 24.07 5.39
C ASN A 42 7.02 22.74 5.25
N GLY A 43 6.77 22.01 4.14
CA GLY A 43 7.28 20.65 3.95
C GLY A 43 6.55 19.60 4.78
N LEU A 44 7.09 18.39 4.74
CA LEU A 44 6.59 17.23 5.47
C LEU A 44 7.42 17.00 6.74
N VAL A 45 6.73 16.93 7.87
CA VAL A 45 7.33 16.51 9.15
C VAL A 45 6.74 15.17 9.56
N VAL A 46 7.60 14.23 9.93
CA VAL A 46 7.18 12.90 10.39
C VAL A 46 7.81 12.62 11.75
N HIS A 47 6.98 12.43 12.76
CA HIS A 47 7.37 11.91 14.05
C HIS A 47 7.33 10.37 14.00
N TYR A 48 8.47 9.72 14.25
CA TYR A 48 8.60 8.27 14.23
C TYR A 48 9.40 7.79 15.44
N GLY A 49 8.71 7.38 16.49
CA GLY A 49 9.32 7.12 17.79
C GLY A 49 10.06 8.34 18.30
N GLU A 50 11.36 8.23 18.57
CA GLU A 50 12.20 9.36 18.98
C GLU A 50 12.78 10.15 17.80
N GLN A 51 12.57 9.71 16.57
CA GLN A 51 13.08 10.36 15.35
C GLN A 51 12.08 11.39 14.82
N ASN A 52 12.61 12.51 14.36
CA ASN A 52 11.86 13.52 13.62
C ASN A 52 12.49 13.66 12.24
N LEU A 53 11.76 13.27 11.20
CA LEU A 53 12.16 13.47 9.81
C LEU A 53 11.50 14.77 9.32
N SER A 54 12.27 15.61 8.64
CA SER A 54 11.75 16.82 8.00
C SER A 54 12.30 16.91 6.59
N CYS A 55 11.42 17.05 5.60
CA CYS A 55 11.83 17.14 4.21
C CYS A 55 10.89 18.05 3.41
N GLN A 56 11.48 18.79 2.49
CA GLN A 56 10.75 19.59 1.51
C GLN A 56 10.59 18.74 0.24
N LEU A 57 9.37 18.30 -0.04
CA LEU A 57 9.03 17.48 -1.19
C LEU A 57 8.03 18.21 -2.07
N PRO A 58 8.15 18.11 -3.41
CA PRO A 58 7.08 18.57 -4.29
C PRO A 58 5.76 17.90 -3.93
N ALA A 59 4.75 18.70 -3.65
CA ALA A 59 3.41 18.24 -3.33
C ALA A 59 2.39 18.93 -4.24
N VAL A 60 1.49 18.15 -4.86
CA VAL A 60 0.51 18.62 -5.83
C VAL A 60 -0.85 17.95 -5.62
N ASP A 61 -1.92 18.57 -6.11
CA ASP A 61 -3.18 17.86 -6.32
C ASP A 61 -3.18 17.11 -7.66
N HIS A 62 -4.24 16.37 -7.96
CA HIS A 62 -4.32 15.58 -9.19
C HIS A 62 -4.38 16.44 -10.45
N LEU A 63 -4.97 17.63 -10.38
CA LEU A 63 -5.02 18.54 -11.51
C LEU A 63 -3.62 19.08 -11.85
N ALA A 64 -2.92 19.58 -10.86
CA ALA A 64 -1.54 20.05 -11.00
C ALA A 64 -0.58 18.92 -11.38
N LEU A 65 -0.81 17.68 -10.89
CA LEU A 65 -0.06 16.50 -11.33
C LEU A 65 -0.17 16.29 -12.83
N ILE A 66 -1.39 16.28 -13.37
CA ILE A 66 -1.65 16.07 -14.81
C ILE A 66 -1.05 17.19 -15.65
N GLN A 67 -1.09 18.42 -15.17
CA GLN A 67 -0.59 19.60 -15.88
C GLN A 67 0.94 19.68 -15.91
N ASN A 68 1.61 19.31 -14.82
CA ASN A 68 3.04 19.58 -14.61
C ASN A 68 3.94 18.36 -14.80
N TYR A 69 3.38 17.15 -14.79
CA TYR A 69 4.14 15.89 -14.88
C TYR A 69 3.56 14.97 -15.94
N LYS A 70 4.42 14.19 -16.56
CA LYS A 70 4.03 13.03 -17.37
C LYS A 70 4.16 11.76 -16.51
N SER A 71 3.27 10.79 -16.69
CA SER A 71 3.39 9.51 -15.98
C SER A 71 4.72 8.80 -16.29
N ALA A 72 5.29 9.03 -17.46
CA ALA A 72 6.61 8.53 -17.87
C ALA A 72 7.80 9.17 -17.14
N ASP A 73 7.60 10.26 -16.39
CA ASP A 73 8.67 10.89 -15.62
C ASP A 73 9.03 10.07 -14.36
N PHE A 74 8.20 9.09 -14.02
CA PHE A 74 8.36 8.27 -12.81
C PHE A 74 8.81 6.85 -13.14
N ASP A 75 9.70 6.31 -12.32
CA ASP A 75 10.08 4.89 -12.36
C ASP A 75 8.98 3.98 -11.79
N VAL A 76 8.23 4.50 -10.82
CA VAL A 76 7.10 3.81 -10.19
C VAL A 76 6.10 4.81 -9.60
N ILE A 77 4.83 4.45 -9.61
CA ILE A 77 3.75 5.16 -8.93
C ILE A 77 3.26 4.28 -7.78
N ILE A 78 3.21 4.83 -6.56
CA ILE A 78 2.82 4.09 -5.36
C ILE A 78 1.49 4.63 -4.85
N PHE A 79 0.49 3.76 -4.74
CA PHE A 79 -0.82 4.07 -4.17
C PHE A 79 -0.80 3.78 -2.66
N ALA A 80 -0.91 4.83 -1.85
CA ALA A 80 -0.88 4.78 -0.39
C ALA A 80 -2.09 5.47 0.26
N LEU A 81 -3.14 5.69 -0.49
CA LEU A 81 -4.39 6.30 -0.01
C LEU A 81 -5.32 5.26 0.63
N LYS A 82 -6.39 5.71 1.27
CA LYS A 82 -7.43 4.80 1.78
C LYS A 82 -8.12 4.11 0.59
N SER A 83 -8.36 2.80 0.68
CA SER A 83 -8.95 1.98 -0.38
C SER A 83 -10.29 2.51 -0.91
N THR A 84 -11.08 3.17 -0.07
CA THR A 84 -12.33 3.81 -0.47
C THR A 84 -12.17 4.94 -1.49
N ALA A 85 -10.96 5.47 -1.67
CA ALA A 85 -10.68 6.54 -2.62
C ALA A 85 -10.05 6.04 -3.93
N THR A 86 -9.71 4.75 -4.04
CA THR A 86 -8.98 4.20 -5.20
C THR A 86 -9.72 4.44 -6.50
N GLN A 87 -11.02 4.11 -6.56
CA GLN A 87 -11.81 4.31 -7.78
C GLN A 87 -11.88 5.78 -8.19
N ALA A 88 -12.19 6.67 -7.25
CA ALA A 88 -12.28 8.10 -7.54
C ALA A 88 -10.95 8.68 -8.08
N VAL A 89 -9.83 8.22 -7.54
CA VAL A 89 -8.51 8.62 -8.05
C VAL A 89 -8.25 8.08 -9.44
N LEU A 90 -8.61 6.83 -9.72
CA LEU A 90 -8.49 6.25 -11.05
C LEU A 90 -9.39 6.96 -12.07
N ASP A 91 -10.58 7.41 -11.67
CA ASP A 91 -11.46 8.21 -12.52
C ASP A 91 -10.83 9.58 -12.88
N GLU A 92 -10.09 10.18 -11.94
CA GLU A 92 -9.42 11.46 -12.13
C GLU A 92 -8.13 11.35 -12.98
N ILE A 93 -7.25 10.37 -12.70
CA ILE A 93 -5.90 10.29 -13.29
C ILE A 93 -5.70 9.08 -14.21
N GLY A 94 -6.69 8.21 -14.41
CA GLY A 94 -6.55 6.97 -15.18
C GLY A 94 -6.04 7.19 -16.61
N SER A 95 -6.57 8.17 -17.33
CA SER A 95 -6.10 8.51 -18.68
C SER A 95 -4.64 8.99 -18.68
N TRP A 96 -4.23 9.74 -17.67
CA TRP A 96 -2.86 10.16 -17.47
C TRP A 96 -1.93 8.97 -17.16
N LEU A 97 -2.39 8.01 -16.35
CA LEU A 97 -1.66 6.76 -16.08
C LEU A 97 -1.47 5.94 -17.37
N LEU A 98 -2.48 5.89 -18.25
CA LEU A 98 -2.41 5.15 -19.50
C LEU A 98 -1.45 5.75 -20.52
N ALA A 99 -1.06 7.01 -20.38
CA ALA A 99 -0.14 7.69 -21.31
C ALA A 99 1.30 7.12 -21.27
N SER A 100 1.64 6.25 -20.33
CA SER A 100 2.93 5.56 -20.26
C SER A 100 2.79 4.09 -19.86
N LYS A 101 3.93 3.41 -19.74
CA LYS A 101 4.01 2.02 -19.27
C LYS A 101 4.53 1.90 -17.83
N VAL A 102 4.52 3.00 -17.07
CA VAL A 102 4.96 3.00 -15.68
C VAL A 102 4.13 2.02 -14.84
N SER A 103 4.79 1.27 -13.99
CA SER A 103 4.11 0.34 -13.08
C SER A 103 3.54 1.04 -11.87
N VAL A 104 2.42 0.51 -11.36
CA VAL A 104 1.77 0.98 -10.14
C VAL A 104 1.91 -0.08 -9.05
N LEU A 105 2.48 0.31 -7.92
CA LEU A 105 2.53 -0.48 -6.69
C LEU A 105 1.42 0.00 -5.74
N SER A 106 0.47 -0.86 -5.39
CA SER A 106 -0.45 -0.59 -4.30
C SER A 106 0.16 -1.07 -2.98
N ILE A 107 0.17 -0.20 -1.96
CA ILE A 107 0.52 -0.59 -0.57
C ILE A 107 -0.68 -0.40 0.37
N GLN A 108 -1.86 -0.33 -0.19
CA GLN A 108 -3.12 -0.07 0.49
C GLN A 108 -3.61 -1.31 1.24
N ASN A 109 -4.47 -1.10 2.23
CA ASN A 109 -5.18 -2.20 2.87
C ASN A 109 -6.34 -2.69 1.98
N GLY A 110 -6.64 -3.98 2.03
CA GLY A 110 -7.71 -4.61 1.27
C GLY A 110 -7.19 -5.54 0.18
N VAL A 111 -8.08 -6.02 -0.66
CA VAL A 111 -7.79 -6.96 -1.76
C VAL A 111 -8.41 -6.53 -3.08
N ASP A 112 -9.11 -5.40 -3.10
CA ASP A 112 -9.84 -4.89 -4.26
C ASP A 112 -9.07 -3.79 -5.01
N ASN A 113 -8.00 -3.26 -4.41
CA ASN A 113 -7.24 -2.16 -5.01
C ASN A 113 -6.51 -2.59 -6.28
N GLU A 114 -5.81 -3.71 -6.23
CA GLU A 114 -5.06 -4.25 -7.36
C GLU A 114 -5.98 -4.58 -8.54
N PRO A 115 -7.14 -5.26 -8.37
CA PRO A 115 -8.12 -5.44 -9.43
C PRO A 115 -8.63 -4.13 -10.06
N LEU A 116 -8.93 -3.11 -9.26
CA LEU A 116 -9.37 -1.81 -9.75
C LEU A 116 -8.27 -1.11 -10.57
N ILE A 117 -7.04 -1.11 -10.07
CA ILE A 117 -5.90 -0.55 -10.78
C ILE A 117 -5.67 -1.31 -12.09
N ALA A 118 -5.70 -2.64 -12.06
CA ALA A 118 -5.51 -3.49 -13.23
C ALA A 118 -6.57 -3.25 -14.32
N ALA A 119 -7.82 -3.08 -13.93
CA ALA A 119 -8.89 -2.72 -14.86
C ALA A 119 -8.65 -1.37 -15.55
N ALA A 120 -8.00 -0.44 -14.85
CA ALA A 120 -7.72 0.90 -15.38
C ALA A 120 -6.47 0.96 -16.28
N ILE A 121 -5.41 0.20 -15.96
CA ILE A 121 -4.09 0.37 -16.62
C ILE A 121 -3.49 -0.89 -17.23
N GLY A 122 -4.12 -2.07 -17.05
CA GLY A 122 -3.62 -3.38 -17.46
C GLY A 122 -2.89 -4.12 -16.33
N GLU A 123 -3.11 -5.44 -16.25
CA GLU A 123 -2.55 -6.31 -15.20
C GLU A 123 -1.02 -6.37 -15.21
N GLU A 124 -0.41 -6.27 -16.38
CA GLU A 124 1.04 -6.35 -16.58
C GLU A 124 1.82 -5.19 -15.95
N ARG A 125 1.11 -4.15 -15.48
CA ARG A 125 1.69 -2.96 -14.85
C ARG A 125 1.47 -2.90 -13.35
N VAL A 126 0.69 -3.85 -12.79
CA VAL A 126 0.32 -3.82 -11.38
C VAL A 126 1.29 -4.63 -10.53
N LEU A 127 1.70 -4.02 -9.45
CA LEU A 127 2.42 -4.64 -8.35
C LEU A 127 1.53 -4.59 -7.11
N GLY A 128 1.33 -5.73 -6.48
CA GLY A 128 0.67 -5.79 -5.18
C GLY A 128 1.65 -5.54 -4.06
N GLY A 129 1.18 -4.91 -3.00
CA GLY A 129 2.01 -4.61 -1.84
C GLY A 129 1.22 -4.43 -0.55
N LEU A 130 1.93 -4.56 0.55
CA LEU A 130 1.42 -4.41 1.90
C LEU A 130 2.37 -3.57 2.73
N ALA A 131 1.88 -2.49 3.31
CA ALA A 131 2.51 -1.86 4.47
C ALA A 131 2.18 -2.68 5.72
N VAL A 132 3.18 -3.25 6.38
CA VAL A 132 3.00 -4.18 7.51
C VAL A 132 3.68 -3.63 8.75
N ARG A 133 3.06 -3.85 9.92
CA ARG A 133 3.60 -3.40 11.22
C ARG A 133 3.93 -1.91 11.24
N ILE A 134 3.06 -1.11 10.64
CA ILE A 134 3.11 0.35 10.68
C ILE A 134 1.72 0.89 10.98
N GLY A 135 1.63 1.80 11.93
CA GLY A 135 0.56 2.74 12.12
C GLY A 135 1.02 4.13 11.68
N GLY A 136 0.12 4.93 11.16
CA GLY A 136 0.45 6.31 10.80
C GLY A 136 -0.78 7.13 10.50
N HIS A 137 -0.79 8.37 10.99
CA HIS A 137 -1.88 9.30 10.78
C HIS A 137 -1.38 10.76 10.74
N ILE A 138 -2.17 11.61 10.15
CA ILE A 138 -1.91 13.05 10.12
C ILE A 138 -2.40 13.61 11.46
N ILE A 139 -1.49 14.20 12.24
CA ILE A 139 -1.84 14.86 13.51
C ILE A 139 -2.23 16.33 13.31
N LYS A 140 -1.67 16.97 12.31
CA LYS A 140 -2.08 18.29 11.78
C LYS A 140 -1.60 18.42 10.33
N PRO A 141 -2.12 19.36 9.54
CA PRO A 141 -1.64 19.61 8.18
C PRO A 141 -0.11 19.68 8.10
N GLY A 142 0.50 18.93 7.19
CA GLY A 142 1.96 18.82 7.00
C GLY A 142 2.70 17.96 8.03
N VAL A 143 2.05 17.48 9.10
CA VAL A 143 2.69 16.72 10.18
C VAL A 143 2.05 15.37 10.39
N ILE A 144 2.86 14.34 10.35
CA ILE A 144 2.47 12.93 10.47
C ILE A 144 3.11 12.34 11.73
N GLU A 145 2.36 11.50 12.41
CA GLU A 145 2.90 10.57 13.41
C GLU A 145 2.85 9.17 12.84
N ALA A 146 3.95 8.43 12.94
CA ALA A 146 4.04 7.04 12.51
C ALA A 146 4.78 6.19 13.54
N GLU A 147 4.40 4.91 13.65
CA GLU A 147 4.97 3.97 14.61
C GLU A 147 5.07 2.56 14.04
N GLY A 148 5.91 1.73 14.64
CA GLY A 148 6.08 0.32 14.27
C GLY A 148 7.32 0.07 13.42
N ILE A 149 7.46 -1.14 12.87
CA ILE A 149 8.66 -1.57 12.11
C ILE A 149 8.62 -1.05 10.66
N ALA A 150 7.46 -0.65 10.17
CA ALA A 150 7.26 -0.09 8.83
C ALA A 150 7.73 -1.00 7.66
N GLN A 151 7.48 -2.29 7.74
CA GLN A 151 7.88 -3.26 6.73
C GLN A 151 6.99 -3.20 5.48
N ILE A 152 7.57 -3.48 4.30
CA ILE A 152 6.83 -3.70 3.04
C ILE A 152 6.97 -5.15 2.59
N ILE A 153 5.86 -5.76 2.15
CA ILE A 153 5.84 -7.01 1.39
C ILE A 153 5.25 -6.68 0.03
N MET A 154 5.91 -7.06 -1.06
CA MET A 154 5.43 -6.75 -2.41
C MET A 154 5.70 -7.88 -3.39
N GLY A 155 4.99 -7.89 -4.52
CA GLY A 155 5.14 -8.91 -5.56
C GLY A 155 4.35 -8.59 -6.82
N GLU A 156 4.48 -9.43 -7.83
CA GLU A 156 3.69 -9.35 -9.06
C GLU A 156 2.23 -9.66 -8.79
N TRP A 157 1.31 -8.81 -9.27
CA TRP A 157 -0.12 -9.05 -9.16
C TRP A 157 -0.82 -8.78 -10.51
N PRO A 158 -1.67 -9.69 -11.00
CA PRO A 158 -1.72 -11.09 -10.57
C PRO A 158 -0.40 -11.79 -10.85
N LYS A 159 -0.16 -12.96 -10.26
CA LYS A 159 1.03 -13.74 -10.59
C LYS A 159 1.03 -14.05 -12.08
N ALA A 160 2.08 -13.66 -12.79
CA ALA A 160 2.19 -13.90 -14.22
C ALA A 160 2.14 -15.40 -14.52
N ALA A 161 1.20 -15.81 -15.39
CA ALA A 161 1.00 -17.22 -15.71
C ALA A 161 2.12 -17.77 -16.62
N VAL A 162 2.78 -16.96 -17.44
CA VAL A 162 3.60 -17.47 -18.56
C VAL A 162 4.92 -16.73 -18.77
N ASN A 163 5.13 -15.55 -18.23
CA ASN A 163 6.38 -14.82 -18.45
C ASN A 163 6.81 -14.04 -17.22
N PRO A 164 7.88 -14.50 -16.51
CA PRO A 164 8.42 -13.79 -15.36
C PRO A 164 9.31 -12.64 -15.88
N ASP A 165 8.78 -11.50 -15.91
CA ASP A 165 9.15 -10.63 -16.76
C ASP A 165 9.50 -9.19 -16.42
N ALA A 166 8.96 -8.21 -17.02
CA ALA A 166 9.32 -6.82 -16.91
C ALA A 166 9.19 -6.26 -15.46
N ARG A 167 8.36 -6.87 -14.60
CA ARG A 167 8.11 -6.41 -13.22
C ARG A 167 9.17 -6.85 -12.21
N ARG A 168 9.82 -8.02 -12.42
CA ARG A 168 10.86 -8.53 -11.51
C ARG A 168 12.08 -7.61 -11.37
N PRO A 169 12.65 -7.06 -12.45
CA PRO A 169 13.73 -6.09 -12.32
C PRO A 169 13.31 -4.84 -11.53
N LEU A 170 12.07 -4.37 -11.72
CA LEU A 170 11.55 -3.25 -10.96
C LEU A 170 11.38 -3.60 -9.48
N LEU A 171 10.80 -4.77 -9.16
CA LEU A 171 10.68 -5.26 -7.77
C LEU A 171 12.05 -5.34 -7.07
N ALA A 172 13.08 -5.80 -7.76
CA ALA A 172 14.44 -5.84 -7.23
C ALA A 172 14.99 -4.43 -6.97
N LYS A 173 14.76 -3.47 -7.88
CA LYS A 173 15.13 -2.06 -7.69
C LYS A 173 14.39 -1.43 -6.52
N LEU A 174 13.07 -1.66 -6.41
CA LEU A 174 12.25 -1.16 -5.33
C LEU A 174 12.68 -1.75 -3.98
N LYS A 175 12.92 -3.06 -3.92
CA LYS A 175 13.44 -3.70 -2.70
C LYS A 175 14.74 -3.02 -2.24
N LYS A 176 15.69 -2.82 -3.14
CA LYS A 176 16.94 -2.14 -2.82
C LYS A 176 16.70 -0.71 -2.32
N ALA A 177 15.82 0.04 -2.96
CA ALA A 177 15.49 1.41 -2.59
C ALA A 177 14.87 1.48 -1.19
N PHE A 178 13.88 0.64 -0.91
CA PHE A 178 13.23 0.59 0.41
C PHE A 178 14.19 0.11 1.50
N ASP A 179 14.97 -0.94 1.26
CA ASP A 179 15.97 -1.42 2.24
C ASP A 179 17.01 -0.32 2.55
N GLN A 180 17.49 0.41 1.55
CA GLN A 180 18.41 1.55 1.74
C GLN A 180 17.76 2.71 2.51
N ALA A 181 16.44 2.89 2.38
CA ALA A 181 15.66 3.84 3.16
C ALA A 181 15.35 3.37 4.58
N GLY A 182 15.90 2.22 5.01
CA GLY A 182 15.65 1.64 6.32
C GLY A 182 14.25 1.03 6.45
N ILE A 183 13.62 0.65 5.35
CA ILE A 183 12.30 0.02 5.28
C ILE A 183 12.50 -1.47 4.95
N PRO A 184 12.39 -2.38 5.93
CA PRO A 184 12.59 -3.81 5.69
C PRO A 184 11.62 -4.31 4.60
N THR A 185 12.15 -4.85 3.51
CA THR A 185 11.31 -5.19 2.34
C THR A 185 11.48 -6.64 1.93
N THR A 186 10.35 -7.32 1.72
CA THR A 186 10.28 -8.68 1.21
C THR A 186 9.58 -8.70 -0.16
N VAL A 187 10.21 -9.36 -1.13
CA VAL A 187 9.56 -9.69 -2.42
C VAL A 187 9.05 -11.11 -2.34
N THR A 188 7.79 -11.33 -2.71
CA THR A 188 7.12 -12.64 -2.66
C THR A 188 6.48 -12.99 -4.00
N GLU A 189 6.47 -14.27 -4.33
CA GLU A 189 5.71 -14.80 -5.48
C GLU A 189 4.22 -15.03 -5.15
N ALA A 190 3.83 -14.86 -3.89
CA ALA A 190 2.49 -15.14 -3.39
C ALA A 190 1.80 -13.91 -2.81
N ILE A 191 1.98 -12.73 -3.44
CA ILE A 191 1.44 -11.47 -2.91
C ILE A 191 -0.08 -11.52 -2.71
N GLY A 192 -0.83 -12.15 -3.60
CA GLY A 192 -2.26 -12.33 -3.44
C GLY A 192 -2.63 -13.09 -2.16
N TYR A 193 -1.84 -14.08 -1.75
CA TYR A 193 -2.03 -14.77 -0.47
C TYR A 193 -1.75 -13.84 0.71
N GLU A 194 -0.70 -13.05 0.66
CA GLU A 194 -0.34 -12.10 1.74
C GLU A 194 -1.39 -11.00 1.92
N LEU A 195 -1.95 -10.47 0.81
CA LEU A 195 -3.06 -9.52 0.83
C LEU A 195 -4.28 -10.10 1.57
N TRP A 196 -4.71 -11.30 1.20
CA TRP A 196 -5.81 -11.99 1.86
C TRP A 196 -5.51 -12.32 3.32
N ARG A 197 -4.30 -12.77 3.63
CA ARG A 197 -3.86 -13.05 4.99
C ARG A 197 -3.98 -11.81 5.88
N LYS A 198 -3.48 -10.66 5.40
CA LYS A 198 -3.59 -9.40 6.13
C LYS A 198 -5.04 -8.96 6.32
N LEU A 199 -5.87 -9.06 5.29
CA LEU A 199 -7.29 -8.72 5.38
C LEU A 199 -8.01 -9.56 6.44
N ILE A 200 -7.74 -10.86 6.49
CA ILE A 200 -8.33 -11.77 7.49
C ILE A 200 -7.93 -11.35 8.91
N ILE A 201 -6.65 -11.04 9.13
CA ILE A 201 -6.16 -10.59 10.44
C ILE A 201 -6.81 -9.26 10.82
N ASN A 202 -6.81 -8.27 9.92
CA ASN A 202 -7.40 -6.97 10.19
C ASN A 202 -8.89 -7.06 10.54
N ASN A 203 -9.65 -7.85 9.79
CA ASN A 203 -11.06 -8.04 10.05
C ASN A 203 -11.34 -8.85 11.34
N GLY A 204 -10.40 -9.68 11.77
CA GLY A 204 -10.47 -10.38 13.04
C GLY A 204 -10.21 -9.47 14.24
N VAL A 205 -9.20 -8.61 14.11
CA VAL A 205 -8.66 -7.80 15.23
C VAL A 205 -9.30 -6.41 15.32
N ASN A 206 -9.30 -5.65 14.21
CA ASN A 206 -9.62 -4.22 14.25
C ASN A 206 -11.01 -3.88 14.81
N PRO A 207 -12.10 -4.63 14.49
CA PRO A 207 -13.41 -4.33 15.08
C PRO A 207 -13.44 -4.54 16.59
N ILE A 208 -12.73 -5.55 17.10
CA ILE A 208 -12.69 -5.85 18.52
C ILE A 208 -11.81 -4.81 19.24
N SER A 209 -10.71 -4.43 18.65
CA SER A 209 -9.85 -3.34 19.14
C SER A 209 -10.62 -2.03 19.24
N ALA A 210 -11.38 -1.67 18.20
CA ALA A 210 -12.20 -0.45 18.20
C ALA A 210 -13.29 -0.45 19.29
N LEU A 211 -13.90 -1.61 19.58
CA LEU A 211 -14.93 -1.74 20.60
C LEU A 211 -14.38 -1.76 22.04
N THR A 212 -13.18 -2.28 22.22
CA THR A 212 -12.59 -2.51 23.55
C THR A 212 -11.53 -1.49 23.96
N GLY A 213 -10.99 -0.73 22.99
CA GLY A 213 -9.83 0.13 23.20
C GLY A 213 -8.51 -0.62 23.41
N LEU A 214 -8.51 -1.95 23.29
CA LEU A 214 -7.32 -2.79 23.51
C LEU A 214 -6.48 -2.92 22.23
N ASP A 215 -5.16 -2.97 22.39
CA ASP A 215 -4.23 -3.28 21.30
C ASP A 215 -4.29 -4.75 20.88
N THR A 216 -3.67 -5.07 19.75
CA THR A 216 -3.63 -6.42 19.19
C THR A 216 -3.02 -7.44 20.14
N LYS A 217 -1.97 -7.07 20.87
CA LYS A 217 -1.29 -7.97 21.82
C LYS A 217 -2.20 -8.31 22.99
N SER A 218 -2.82 -7.30 23.58
CA SER A 218 -3.77 -7.46 24.69
C SER A 218 -4.98 -8.30 24.28
N LEU A 219 -5.53 -8.09 23.06
CA LEU A 219 -6.65 -8.89 22.54
C LEU A 219 -6.29 -10.36 22.34
N THR A 220 -5.11 -10.65 21.80
CA THR A 220 -4.69 -12.02 21.50
C THR A 220 -4.27 -12.79 22.75
N GLN A 221 -3.85 -12.11 23.82
CA GLN A 221 -3.52 -12.71 25.11
C GLN A 221 -4.71 -12.84 26.04
N HIS A 222 -5.81 -12.14 25.81
CA HIS A 222 -6.98 -12.18 26.66
C HIS A 222 -7.82 -13.45 26.41
N PRO A 223 -8.16 -14.27 27.41
CA PRO A 223 -8.79 -15.58 27.22
C PRO A 223 -10.09 -15.58 26.42
N LYS A 224 -10.95 -14.57 26.63
CA LYS A 224 -12.22 -14.45 25.90
C LYS A 224 -12.04 -13.81 24.52
N PHE A 225 -11.27 -12.72 24.41
CA PHE A 225 -11.12 -12.00 23.15
C PHE A 225 -10.31 -12.79 22.12
N SER A 226 -9.27 -13.54 22.55
CA SER A 226 -8.52 -14.40 21.66
C SER A 226 -9.39 -15.42 20.93
N GLN A 227 -10.37 -16.03 21.63
CA GLN A 227 -11.32 -16.96 21.01
C GLN A 227 -12.17 -16.29 19.94
N ILE A 228 -12.64 -15.06 20.19
CA ILE A 228 -13.42 -14.29 19.21
C ILE A 228 -12.57 -13.92 18.00
N VAL A 229 -11.35 -13.41 18.21
CA VAL A 229 -10.40 -13.07 17.15
C VAL A 229 -10.10 -14.29 16.26
N TYR A 230 -9.70 -15.40 16.87
CA TYR A 230 -9.37 -16.62 16.12
C TYR A 230 -10.60 -17.24 15.43
N GLY A 231 -11.76 -17.17 16.06
CA GLY A 231 -13.02 -17.62 15.45
C GLY A 231 -13.38 -16.83 14.20
N ARG A 232 -13.27 -15.50 14.25
CA ARG A 232 -13.48 -14.62 13.09
C ARG A 232 -12.45 -14.85 11.99
N CYS A 233 -11.17 -14.96 12.32
CA CYS A 233 -10.12 -15.25 11.35
C CYS A 233 -10.36 -16.60 10.63
N ARG A 234 -10.73 -17.64 11.38
CA ARG A 234 -11.02 -18.97 10.83
C ARG A 234 -12.23 -18.95 9.88
N TRP A 235 -13.31 -18.31 10.29
CA TRP A 235 -14.51 -18.17 9.47
C TRP A 235 -14.25 -17.43 8.16
N GLN A 236 -13.49 -16.34 8.19
CA GLN A 236 -13.11 -15.58 7.00
C GLN A 236 -12.17 -16.35 6.10
N HIS A 237 -11.21 -17.10 6.67
CA HIS A 237 -10.33 -17.95 5.88
C HIS A 237 -11.12 -19.00 5.08
N GLN A 238 -12.13 -19.63 5.67
CA GLN A 238 -13.00 -20.56 4.96
C GLN A 238 -13.77 -19.86 3.83
N ARG A 239 -14.35 -18.70 4.07
CA ARG A 239 -15.05 -17.92 3.04
C ARG A 239 -14.14 -17.44 1.92
N SER A 240 -12.94 -17.01 2.23
CA SER A 240 -11.97 -16.57 1.21
C SER A 240 -11.55 -17.70 0.27
N ARG A 241 -11.45 -18.93 0.77
CA ARG A 241 -11.21 -20.12 -0.07
C ARG A 241 -12.35 -20.37 -1.06
N THR A 242 -13.58 -20.28 -0.61
CA THR A 242 -14.78 -20.47 -1.45
C THR A 242 -14.89 -19.36 -2.51
N PHE A 243 -14.56 -18.11 -2.16
CA PHE A 243 -14.56 -17.00 -3.10
C PHE A 243 -13.45 -17.14 -4.15
N ARG A 244 -12.22 -17.50 -3.73
CA ARG A 244 -11.09 -17.74 -4.66
C ARG A 244 -11.39 -18.86 -5.65
N ALA A 245 -12.01 -19.95 -5.22
CA ALA A 245 -12.40 -21.05 -6.10
C ALA A 245 -13.42 -20.60 -7.17
N ARG A 246 -14.33 -19.68 -6.81
CA ARG A 246 -15.32 -19.14 -7.75
C ARG A 246 -14.75 -18.12 -8.73
N THR A 247 -13.79 -17.30 -8.32
CA THR A 247 -13.16 -16.27 -9.18
C THR A 247 -12.02 -16.79 -10.03
N ALA A 248 -11.37 -17.88 -9.64
CA ALA A 248 -10.25 -18.47 -10.38
C ALA A 248 -10.66 -19.45 -11.49
N GLY A 249 -11.95 -19.72 -11.70
CA GLY A 249 -12.41 -20.68 -12.72
C GLY A 249 -11.83 -22.09 -12.54
N CYS A 250 -11.35 -22.42 -11.34
CA CYS A 250 -10.69 -23.69 -11.07
C CYS A 250 -11.74 -24.74 -10.72
N ASP A 251 -12.02 -25.61 -11.68
CA ASP A 251 -12.76 -26.86 -11.50
C ASP A 251 -11.88 -27.82 -10.67
N CYS A 252 -11.86 -27.63 -9.38
CA CYS A 252 -11.26 -28.59 -8.45
C CYS A 252 -12.26 -29.71 -8.26
N ARG A 253 -12.23 -30.71 -9.18
CA ARG A 253 -12.83 -32.02 -8.89
C ARG A 253 -12.14 -32.55 -7.63
N GLU A 254 -12.98 -32.86 -6.65
CA GLU A 254 -12.61 -33.56 -5.44
C GLU A 254 -11.91 -34.88 -5.80
N GLU A 255 -10.62 -34.99 -5.52
CA GLU A 255 -10.00 -36.29 -5.30
C GLU A 255 -10.39 -36.75 -3.89
N GLN A 256 -11.45 -37.50 -3.82
CA GLN A 256 -11.73 -38.42 -2.71
C GLN A 256 -10.84 -39.63 -2.88
N GLY A 257 -9.92 -39.83 -1.95
CA GLY A 257 -9.09 -40.99 -1.76
C GLY A 257 -8.64 -41.05 -0.30
#